data_9568cd66f4950ab9d3cf6a39d0c08d04
#
_entry.id   9568cd66f4950ab9d3cf6a39d0c08d04
#
_cell.length_a   1.000
_cell.length_b   1.000
_cell.length_c   1.000
_cell.angle_alpha   90.00
_cell.angle_beta   90.00
_cell.angle_gamma   90.00
#
_symmetry.space_group_name_H-M   'P 1'
#
loop_
_entity.id
_entity.type
_entity.pdbx_description
1 polymer ?
#
loop_
_entity_poly.entity_id
_entity_poly.type
_entity_poly.pdbx_seq_one_letter_code
_entity_poly.pdbx_strand_id
1 'polypeptide(L)'
;MDWRMLLWAQALWAVGLCLGLCYTTGGRSYLKHFSFPLLFILLAVPWPKGLEKLVIDGLMGIVATVTVEALNLWGIFAHQQGNVIILSEGAVNIAEACSGIRSFQSTLMGSIFLGELFRLSIAHRIVLGLASCCFSFAFNLVRTLALTYVVNAYGNSALADWHDTTGHLIFGISFTFLFVLAWLLKPKSPIHFPDQKAQHLSARPAIHLVYSWLLLCALPLSYSWYAYRAESMPKQPAWHLNWSVLPSVDVQPLDKALQDILFTTHSEVARWEEESRRWLAYWLTWKSAAASQIAGFHHPGQCLPAAGWQLIERASPRLWEKDGVSLTVLGFTFQNAYQTVHVFDIQWGPDGYDYAQKQGLRTYADRLADAIDGYRHAGKVTLEVACEGYASLPIAETAFFEFLDQCVVLSASHPTHQL
;
A
#
# COMPACT_ATOMS: atom_id res chain seq x y z
N MET A 1 -11.73 5.46 5.26
CA MET A 1 -11.95 4.13 5.88
C MET A 1 -11.07 3.15 5.13
N ASP A 2 -10.30 2.33 5.83
CA ASP A 2 -9.52 1.31 5.14
C ASP A 2 -10.47 0.22 4.65
N TRP A 3 -10.50 -0.06 3.34
CA TRP A 3 -11.29 -1.14 2.75
C TRP A 3 -11.07 -2.47 3.44
N ARG A 4 -9.85 -2.68 3.91
CA ARG A 4 -9.47 -3.89 4.61
C ARG A 4 -10.22 -4.05 5.93
N MET A 5 -10.56 -2.96 6.62
CA MET A 5 -11.41 -3.02 7.82
C MET A 5 -12.84 -3.50 7.48
N LEU A 6 -13.38 -3.08 6.34
CA LEU A 6 -14.68 -3.57 5.88
C LEU A 6 -14.62 -5.06 5.49
N LEU A 7 -13.54 -5.46 4.79
CA LEU A 7 -13.31 -6.88 4.47
C LEU A 7 -13.20 -7.72 5.74
N TRP A 8 -12.49 -7.23 6.78
CA TRP A 8 -12.42 -7.90 8.07
C TRP A 8 -13.78 -8.01 8.73
N ALA A 9 -14.59 -6.95 8.74
CA ALA A 9 -15.94 -6.99 9.29
C ALA A 9 -16.82 -8.01 8.56
N GLN A 10 -16.76 -8.06 7.23
CA GLN A 10 -17.48 -9.03 6.41
C GLN A 10 -17.00 -10.46 6.65
N ALA A 11 -15.68 -10.69 6.70
CA ALA A 11 -15.11 -12.01 6.95
C ALA A 11 -15.47 -12.54 8.36
N LEU A 12 -15.35 -11.69 9.39
CA LEU A 12 -15.75 -12.03 10.75
C LEU A 12 -17.25 -12.37 10.84
N TRP A 13 -18.09 -11.57 10.17
CA TRP A 13 -19.52 -11.84 10.13
C TRP A 13 -19.84 -13.14 9.42
N ALA A 14 -19.25 -13.40 8.25
CA ALA A 14 -19.44 -14.63 7.49
C ALA A 14 -18.98 -15.87 8.28
N VAL A 15 -17.79 -15.81 8.87
CA VAL A 15 -17.27 -16.89 9.72
C VAL A 15 -18.16 -17.11 10.94
N GLY A 16 -18.60 -16.02 11.60
CA GLY A 16 -19.53 -16.10 12.74
C GLY A 16 -20.86 -16.76 12.38
N LEU A 17 -21.43 -16.42 11.22
CA LEU A 17 -22.64 -17.06 10.70
C LEU A 17 -22.43 -18.57 10.43
N CYS A 18 -21.32 -18.94 9.78
CA CYS A 18 -20.99 -20.34 9.50
C CYS A 18 -20.80 -21.13 10.81
N LEU A 19 -20.11 -20.54 11.80
CA LEU A 19 -19.95 -21.16 13.12
C LEU A 19 -21.30 -21.31 13.85
N GLY A 20 -22.16 -20.29 13.78
CA GLY A 20 -23.52 -20.32 14.31
C GLY A 20 -24.36 -21.41 13.65
N LEU A 21 -24.27 -21.56 12.32
CA LEU A 21 -24.93 -22.63 11.58
C LEU A 21 -24.42 -24.00 12.00
N CYS A 22 -23.11 -24.20 12.12
CA CYS A 22 -22.52 -25.44 12.62
C CYS A 22 -23.04 -25.78 14.03
N TYR A 23 -23.15 -24.79 14.91
CA TYR A 23 -23.66 -24.99 16.25
C TYR A 23 -25.14 -25.35 16.27
N THR A 24 -25.97 -24.70 15.48
CA THR A 24 -27.42 -24.96 15.43
C THR A 24 -27.78 -26.30 14.78
N THR A 25 -26.95 -26.76 13.82
CA THR A 25 -27.19 -28.02 13.10
C THR A 25 -26.60 -29.23 13.81
N GLY A 26 -25.37 -29.16 14.32
CA GLY A 26 -24.65 -30.28 14.91
C GLY A 26 -24.11 -30.05 16.32
N GLY A 27 -24.52 -28.94 16.96
CA GLY A 27 -24.12 -28.60 18.32
C GLY A 27 -22.62 -28.41 18.50
N ARG A 28 -22.13 -28.62 19.72
CA ARG A 28 -20.71 -28.44 20.07
C ARG A 28 -19.74 -29.32 19.26
N SER A 29 -20.21 -30.47 18.78
CA SER A 29 -19.37 -31.41 18.01
C SER A 29 -19.00 -30.82 16.66
N TYR A 30 -19.98 -30.28 15.92
CA TYR A 30 -19.77 -29.63 14.63
C TYR A 30 -18.99 -28.33 14.78
N LEU A 31 -19.29 -27.54 15.80
CA LEU A 31 -18.55 -26.32 16.08
C LEU A 31 -17.05 -26.63 16.28
N LYS A 32 -16.69 -27.62 17.08
CA LYS A 32 -15.29 -28.01 17.27
C LYS A 32 -14.63 -28.57 16.01
N HIS A 33 -15.38 -29.31 15.18
CA HIS A 33 -14.84 -29.89 13.95
C HIS A 33 -14.56 -28.83 12.88
N PHE A 34 -15.48 -27.88 12.69
CA PHE A 34 -15.38 -26.86 11.64
C PHE A 34 -14.77 -25.53 12.10
N SER A 35 -14.51 -25.33 13.40
CA SER A 35 -13.94 -24.08 13.90
C SER A 35 -12.58 -23.77 13.29
N PHE A 36 -11.68 -24.76 13.18
CA PHE A 36 -10.36 -24.52 12.61
C PHE A 36 -10.43 -24.07 11.14
N PRO A 37 -11.02 -24.80 10.19
CA PRO A 37 -11.06 -24.37 8.79
C PRO A 37 -11.78 -23.04 8.59
N LEU A 38 -12.83 -22.75 9.35
CA LEU A 38 -13.55 -21.48 9.27
C LEU A 38 -12.73 -20.31 9.81
N LEU A 39 -12.07 -20.47 10.96
CA LEU A 39 -11.20 -19.43 11.52
C LEU A 39 -9.92 -19.25 10.68
N PHE A 40 -9.43 -20.33 10.05
CA PHE A 40 -8.26 -20.27 9.18
C PHE A 40 -8.46 -19.34 7.98
N ILE A 41 -9.70 -19.21 7.48
CA ILE A 41 -10.03 -18.26 6.38
C ILE A 41 -9.67 -16.82 6.77
N LEU A 42 -9.80 -16.45 8.06
CA LEU A 42 -9.48 -15.09 8.52
C LEU A 42 -8.00 -14.72 8.32
N LEU A 43 -7.10 -15.71 8.28
CA LEU A 43 -5.68 -15.47 8.03
C LEU A 43 -5.39 -15.06 6.58
N ALA A 44 -6.29 -15.41 5.64
CA ALA A 44 -6.19 -15.01 4.24
C ALA A 44 -6.67 -13.57 3.99
N VAL A 45 -7.37 -12.97 4.96
CA VAL A 45 -7.83 -11.57 4.85
C VAL A 45 -6.62 -10.64 4.93
N PRO A 46 -6.43 -9.72 3.99
CA PRO A 46 -5.32 -8.76 4.03
C PRO A 46 -5.31 -7.97 5.34
N TRP A 47 -4.14 -7.80 5.93
CA TRP A 47 -4.01 -7.08 7.20
C TRP A 47 -4.48 -5.63 7.09
N PRO A 48 -5.00 -5.04 8.19
CA PRO A 48 -5.27 -3.60 8.22
C PRO A 48 -4.02 -2.80 7.86
N LYS A 49 -4.17 -1.80 6.99
CA LYS A 49 -3.03 -1.06 6.43
C LYS A 49 -2.08 -0.47 7.49
N GLY A 50 -2.62 0.00 8.62
CA GLY A 50 -1.79 0.55 9.69
C GLY A 50 -0.87 -0.49 10.33
N LEU A 51 -1.37 -1.71 10.56
CA LEU A 51 -0.57 -2.82 11.09
C LEU A 51 0.43 -3.32 10.04
N GLU A 52 -0.02 -3.49 8.80
CA GLU A 52 0.84 -3.92 7.69
C GLU A 52 2.01 -2.95 7.50
N LYS A 53 1.74 -1.64 7.45
CA LYS A 53 2.78 -0.62 7.31
C LYS A 53 3.79 -0.66 8.45
N LEU A 54 3.33 -0.76 9.70
CA LEU A 54 4.22 -0.83 10.86
C LEU A 54 5.17 -2.02 10.79
N VAL A 55 4.65 -3.19 10.37
CA VAL A 55 5.47 -4.40 10.21
C VAL A 55 6.41 -4.26 9.01
N ILE A 56 5.93 -3.73 7.88
CA ILE A 56 6.74 -3.53 6.67
C ILE A 56 7.89 -2.57 6.96
N ASP A 57 7.62 -1.38 7.48
CA ASP A 57 8.63 -0.35 7.72
C ASP A 57 9.72 -0.86 8.69
N GLY A 58 9.32 -1.60 9.75
CA GLY A 58 10.26 -2.23 10.67
C GLY A 58 11.13 -3.30 10.01
N LEU A 59 10.52 -4.20 9.23
CA LEU A 59 11.26 -5.27 8.53
C LEU A 59 12.19 -4.71 7.45
N MET A 60 11.74 -3.73 6.67
CA MET A 60 12.54 -3.09 5.62
C MET A 60 13.80 -2.43 6.19
N GLY A 61 13.66 -1.68 7.28
CA GLY A 61 14.79 -1.03 7.93
C GLY A 61 15.83 -2.04 8.41
N ILE A 62 15.42 -3.11 9.09
CA ILE A 62 16.33 -4.16 9.58
C ILE A 62 17.02 -4.88 8.41
N VAL A 63 16.24 -5.27 7.37
CA VAL A 63 16.80 -5.95 6.20
C VAL A 63 17.81 -5.05 5.48
N ALA A 64 17.52 -3.74 5.31
CA ALA A 64 18.46 -2.79 4.71
C ALA A 64 19.76 -2.72 5.49
N THR A 65 19.67 -2.50 6.83
CA THR A 65 20.86 -2.38 7.69
C THR A 65 21.72 -3.64 7.63
N VAL A 66 21.11 -4.81 7.84
CA VAL A 66 21.87 -6.08 7.85
C VAL A 66 22.47 -6.38 6.46
N THR A 67 21.76 -6.04 5.38
CA THR A 67 22.27 -6.21 4.01
C THR A 67 23.49 -5.33 3.76
N VAL A 68 23.45 -4.06 4.15
CA VAL A 68 24.56 -3.11 3.99
C VAL A 68 25.79 -3.58 4.77
N GLU A 69 25.61 -3.98 6.03
CA GLU A 69 26.71 -4.49 6.85
C GLU A 69 27.34 -5.75 6.23
N ALA A 70 26.51 -6.69 5.75
CA ALA A 70 27.01 -7.91 5.13
C ALA A 70 27.78 -7.62 3.82
N LEU A 71 27.32 -6.69 2.98
CA LEU A 71 28.01 -6.30 1.74
C LEU A 71 29.35 -5.62 2.04
N ASN A 72 29.37 -4.70 3.01
CA ASN A 72 30.60 -4.02 3.43
C ASN A 72 31.63 -5.02 3.99
N LEU A 73 31.19 -6.05 4.74
CA LEU A 73 32.06 -7.14 5.19
C LEU A 73 32.65 -7.97 4.03
N TRP A 74 31.93 -8.08 2.92
CA TRP A 74 32.40 -8.76 1.70
C TRP A 74 33.26 -7.86 0.80
N GLY A 75 33.53 -6.61 1.24
CA GLY A 75 34.33 -5.64 0.48
C GLY A 75 33.56 -4.95 -0.65
N ILE A 76 32.22 -5.06 -0.67
CA ILE A 76 31.36 -4.36 -1.61
C ILE A 76 30.88 -3.09 -0.92
N PHE A 77 31.23 -1.91 -1.48
CA PHE A 77 30.77 -0.65 -0.95
C PHE A 77 29.26 -0.55 -1.02
N ALA A 78 28.61 -0.40 0.13
CA ALA A 78 27.18 -0.20 0.24
C ALA A 78 26.87 0.83 1.33
N HIS A 79 25.92 1.73 1.06
CA HIS A 79 25.47 2.73 2.00
C HIS A 79 23.94 2.74 2.06
N GLN A 80 23.39 2.80 3.27
CA GLN A 80 21.93 2.86 3.48
C GLN A 80 21.48 4.31 3.52
N GLN A 81 20.48 4.63 2.68
CA GLN A 81 19.77 5.90 2.73
C GLN A 81 18.24 5.61 2.79
N GLY A 82 17.69 5.65 4.00
CA GLY A 82 16.31 5.20 4.23
C GLY A 82 16.14 3.71 3.91
N ASN A 83 15.22 3.41 2.97
CA ASN A 83 15.00 2.06 2.47
C ASN A 83 15.76 1.76 1.16
N VAL A 84 16.65 2.65 0.75
CA VAL A 84 17.47 2.49 -0.45
C VAL A 84 18.88 2.07 -0.04
N ILE A 85 19.42 1.05 -0.71
CA ILE A 85 20.82 0.65 -0.62
C ILE A 85 21.53 1.20 -1.85
N ILE A 86 22.48 2.10 -1.62
CA ILE A 86 23.30 2.73 -2.65
C ILE A 86 24.58 1.88 -2.80
N LEU A 87 24.92 1.55 -4.04
CA LEU A 87 26.08 0.78 -4.45
C LEU A 87 26.93 1.62 -5.41
N SER A 88 28.15 1.16 -5.75
CA SER A 88 28.97 1.81 -6.78
C SER A 88 28.35 1.77 -8.17
N GLU A 89 27.64 0.71 -8.53
CA GLU A 89 27.08 0.48 -9.86
C GLU A 89 25.55 0.72 -9.95
N GLY A 90 24.93 1.21 -8.86
CA GLY A 90 23.48 1.46 -8.86
C GLY A 90 22.89 1.61 -7.47
N ALA A 91 21.56 1.55 -7.42
CA ALA A 91 20.81 1.62 -6.16
C ALA A 91 19.67 0.60 -6.13
N VAL A 92 19.46 -0.03 -4.99
CA VAL A 92 18.37 -0.98 -4.77
C VAL A 92 17.40 -0.40 -3.75
N ASN A 93 16.18 -0.11 -4.19
CA ASN A 93 15.10 0.26 -3.27
C ASN A 93 14.47 -1.01 -2.70
N ILE A 94 14.50 -1.14 -1.37
CA ILE A 94 13.79 -2.21 -0.67
C ILE A 94 12.32 -1.81 -0.59
N ALA A 95 11.62 -1.96 -1.72
CA ALA A 95 10.20 -1.67 -1.84
C ALA A 95 9.34 -2.66 -1.03
N GLU A 96 8.06 -2.37 -0.85
CA GLU A 96 7.09 -3.26 -0.18
C GLU A 96 7.12 -4.70 -0.72
N ALA A 97 7.37 -4.87 -2.03
CA ALA A 97 7.48 -6.20 -2.67
C ALA A 97 8.69 -7.01 -2.16
N CYS A 98 9.76 -6.33 -1.72
CA CYS A 98 10.97 -6.94 -1.16
C CYS A 98 10.98 -6.96 0.37
N SER A 99 9.98 -6.37 1.04
CA SER A 99 9.87 -6.36 2.50
C SER A 99 9.67 -7.76 3.11
N GLY A 100 9.32 -8.76 2.29
CA GLY A 100 9.06 -10.13 2.73
C GLY A 100 7.70 -10.34 3.41
N ILE A 101 6.84 -9.33 3.51
CA ILE A 101 5.56 -9.43 4.22
C ILE A 101 4.64 -10.51 3.63
N ARG A 102 4.61 -10.66 2.30
CA ARG A 102 3.81 -11.71 1.64
C ARG A 102 4.33 -13.09 1.97
N SER A 103 5.65 -13.30 1.92
CA SER A 103 6.29 -14.56 2.32
C SER A 103 6.07 -14.83 3.80
N PHE A 104 6.17 -13.80 4.65
CA PHE A 104 5.90 -13.90 6.09
C PHE A 104 4.46 -14.34 6.38
N GLN A 105 3.46 -13.70 5.77
CA GLN A 105 2.06 -14.07 5.95
C GLN A 105 1.80 -15.50 5.44
N SER A 106 2.33 -15.86 4.26
CA SER A 106 2.13 -17.19 3.68
C SER A 106 2.81 -18.29 4.49
N THR A 107 4.03 -18.08 4.99
CA THR A 107 4.72 -19.08 5.84
C THR A 107 4.06 -19.20 7.21
N LEU A 108 3.56 -18.10 7.78
CA LEU A 108 2.78 -18.13 9.02
C LEU A 108 1.48 -18.93 8.82
N MET A 109 0.74 -18.70 7.74
CA MET A 109 -0.43 -19.51 7.38
C MET A 109 -0.06 -20.98 7.21
N GLY A 110 1.03 -21.25 6.49
CA GLY A 110 1.55 -22.60 6.30
C GLY A 110 1.88 -23.29 7.62
N SER A 111 2.49 -22.57 8.58
CA SER A 111 2.81 -23.13 9.91
C SER A 111 1.56 -23.51 10.69
N ILE A 112 0.54 -22.67 10.68
CA ILE A 112 -0.73 -22.93 11.36
C ILE A 112 -1.44 -24.12 10.71
N PHE A 113 -1.48 -24.17 9.37
CA PHE A 113 -2.05 -25.28 8.61
C PHE A 113 -1.33 -26.62 8.90
N LEU A 114 0.01 -26.63 8.81
CA LEU A 114 0.81 -27.82 9.08
C LEU A 114 0.70 -28.27 10.54
N GLY A 115 0.62 -27.32 11.47
CA GLY A 115 0.38 -27.59 12.89
C GLY A 115 -0.91 -28.33 13.13
N GLU A 116 -1.97 -28.00 12.40
CA GLU A 116 -3.24 -28.72 12.46
C GLU A 116 -3.20 -30.04 11.70
N LEU A 117 -2.64 -30.04 10.48
CA LEU A 117 -2.52 -31.22 9.62
C LEU A 117 -1.78 -32.37 10.33
N PHE A 118 -0.65 -32.05 10.96
CA PHE A 118 0.14 -33.04 11.74
C PHE A 118 -0.33 -33.18 13.18
N ARG A 119 -1.40 -32.49 13.58
CA ARG A 119 -1.96 -32.50 14.95
C ARG A 119 -0.92 -32.28 16.02
N LEU A 120 -0.09 -31.26 15.82
CA LEU A 120 0.97 -30.89 16.75
C LEU A 120 0.39 -30.43 18.08
N SER A 121 1.10 -30.70 19.18
CA SER A 121 0.78 -30.10 20.48
C SER A 121 0.90 -28.58 20.42
N ILE A 122 0.26 -27.88 21.34
CA ILE A 122 0.28 -26.41 21.40
C ILE A 122 1.73 -25.88 21.44
N ALA A 123 2.61 -26.50 22.24
CA ALA A 123 4.01 -26.12 22.31
C ALA A 123 4.72 -26.26 20.95
N HIS A 124 4.51 -27.39 20.25
CA HIS A 124 5.09 -27.61 18.92
C HIS A 124 4.50 -26.65 17.85
N ARG A 125 3.22 -26.26 17.95
CA ARG A 125 2.61 -25.25 17.07
C ARG A 125 3.25 -23.88 17.29
N ILE A 126 3.52 -23.49 18.53
CA ILE A 126 4.23 -22.24 18.85
C ILE A 126 5.65 -22.27 18.29
N VAL A 127 6.38 -23.37 18.50
CA VAL A 127 7.73 -23.54 17.93
C VAL A 127 7.71 -23.44 16.41
N LEU A 128 6.75 -24.10 15.75
CA LEU A 128 6.61 -24.05 14.30
C LEU A 128 6.26 -22.63 13.80
N GLY A 129 5.40 -21.91 14.52
CA GLY A 129 5.06 -20.51 14.23
C GLY A 129 6.26 -19.57 14.37
N LEU A 130 7.02 -19.69 15.46
CA LEU A 130 8.25 -18.90 15.65
C LEU A 130 9.29 -19.23 14.57
N ALA A 131 9.49 -20.52 14.27
CA ALA A 131 10.39 -20.95 13.20
C ALA A 131 9.97 -20.40 11.83
N SER A 132 8.66 -20.33 11.53
CA SER A 132 8.17 -19.74 10.28
C SER A 132 8.52 -18.26 10.16
N CYS A 133 8.41 -17.50 11.25
CA CYS A 133 8.83 -16.10 11.29
C CYS A 133 10.34 -15.95 11.05
N CYS A 134 11.15 -16.76 11.74
CA CYS A 134 12.61 -16.74 11.58
C CYS A 134 13.04 -17.14 10.17
N PHE A 135 12.44 -18.19 9.60
CA PHE A 135 12.76 -18.63 8.22
C PHE A 135 12.36 -17.58 7.18
N SER A 136 11.15 -17.02 7.31
CA SER A 136 10.71 -15.96 6.40
C SER A 136 11.66 -14.76 6.41
N PHE A 137 12.07 -14.33 7.60
CA PHE A 137 13.02 -13.23 7.74
C PHE A 137 14.40 -13.58 7.18
N ALA A 138 14.98 -14.72 7.56
CA ALA A 138 16.32 -15.14 7.14
C ALA A 138 16.38 -15.32 5.61
N PHE A 139 15.39 -15.99 5.03
CA PHE A 139 15.37 -16.20 3.58
C PHE A 139 15.06 -14.92 2.79
N ASN A 140 14.29 -13.98 3.36
CA ASN A 140 14.11 -12.67 2.76
C ASN A 140 15.42 -11.86 2.77
N LEU A 141 16.18 -11.94 3.84
CA LEU A 141 17.52 -11.34 3.92
C LEU A 141 18.46 -11.92 2.85
N VAL A 142 18.49 -13.25 2.70
CA VAL A 142 19.29 -13.92 1.64
C VAL A 142 18.84 -13.43 0.25
N ARG A 143 17.54 -13.29 0.01
CA ARG A 143 17.00 -12.74 -1.24
C ARG A 143 17.50 -11.33 -1.50
N THR A 144 17.41 -10.46 -0.50
CA THR A 144 17.83 -9.06 -0.63
C THR A 144 19.32 -8.98 -0.89
N LEU A 145 20.15 -9.75 -0.17
CA LEU A 145 21.58 -9.85 -0.42
C LEU A 145 21.90 -10.31 -1.85
N ALA A 146 21.21 -11.37 -2.34
CA ALA A 146 21.41 -11.88 -3.68
C ALA A 146 21.04 -10.84 -4.75
N LEU A 147 19.90 -10.18 -4.61
CA LEU A 147 19.45 -9.13 -5.55
C LEU A 147 20.38 -7.92 -5.53
N THR A 148 20.83 -7.50 -4.37
CA THR A 148 21.76 -6.36 -4.24
C THR A 148 23.12 -6.70 -4.84
N TYR A 149 23.60 -7.95 -4.67
CA TYR A 149 24.81 -8.44 -5.32
C TYR A 149 24.65 -8.46 -6.85
N VAL A 150 23.51 -8.90 -7.37
CA VAL A 150 23.21 -8.91 -8.83
C VAL A 150 23.24 -7.48 -9.39
N VAL A 151 22.64 -6.51 -8.70
CA VAL A 151 22.70 -5.10 -9.12
C VAL A 151 24.13 -4.55 -9.12
N ASN A 152 24.92 -4.89 -8.12
CA ASN A 152 26.34 -4.48 -8.09
C ASN A 152 27.16 -5.09 -9.21
N ALA A 153 26.86 -6.32 -9.66
CA ALA A 153 27.61 -7.02 -10.68
C ALA A 153 27.16 -6.72 -12.12
N TYR A 154 25.86 -6.49 -12.33
CA TYR A 154 25.22 -6.43 -13.65
C TYR A 154 24.39 -5.14 -13.88
N GLY A 155 24.33 -4.24 -12.89
CA GLY A 155 23.55 -3.00 -12.95
C GLY A 155 22.03 -3.20 -12.69
N ASN A 156 21.31 -2.08 -12.66
CA ASN A 156 19.88 -2.05 -12.30
C ASN A 156 18.97 -2.84 -13.26
N SER A 157 19.34 -2.97 -14.53
CA SER A 157 18.54 -3.70 -15.53
C SER A 157 18.35 -5.18 -15.19
N ALA A 158 19.33 -5.80 -14.53
CA ALA A 158 19.27 -7.20 -14.15
C ALA A 158 18.29 -7.47 -12.99
N LEU A 159 17.92 -6.42 -12.21
CA LEU A 159 17.03 -6.57 -11.06
C LEU A 159 15.66 -7.16 -11.44
N ALA A 160 15.07 -6.69 -12.54
CA ALA A 160 13.76 -7.15 -13.00
C ALA A 160 13.75 -8.64 -13.32
N ASP A 161 14.79 -9.14 -14.02
CA ASP A 161 14.90 -10.53 -14.46
C ASP A 161 15.09 -11.52 -13.28
N TRP A 162 15.83 -11.08 -12.26
CA TRP A 162 16.17 -11.92 -11.10
C TRP A 162 15.15 -11.81 -9.95
N HIS A 163 14.36 -10.75 -9.92
CA HIS A 163 13.44 -10.46 -8.80
C HIS A 163 12.42 -11.58 -8.57
N ASP A 164 11.71 -12.00 -9.61
CA ASP A 164 10.64 -13.00 -9.49
C ASP A 164 11.21 -14.41 -9.33
N THR A 165 12.26 -14.74 -10.07
CA THR A 165 12.92 -16.05 -10.00
C THR A 165 13.48 -16.32 -8.61
N THR A 166 14.21 -15.36 -8.01
CA THR A 166 14.73 -15.49 -6.65
C THR A 166 13.61 -15.55 -5.63
N GLY A 167 12.53 -14.79 -5.85
CA GLY A 167 11.35 -14.80 -4.98
C GLY A 167 10.70 -16.17 -4.89
N HIS A 168 10.42 -16.80 -6.04
CA HIS A 168 9.81 -18.14 -6.09
C HIS A 168 10.72 -19.23 -5.50
N LEU A 169 12.01 -19.19 -5.84
CA LEU A 169 12.97 -20.16 -5.32
C LEU A 169 13.05 -20.11 -3.80
N ILE A 170 13.25 -18.94 -3.25
CA ILE A 170 13.38 -18.74 -1.80
C ILE A 170 12.09 -19.08 -1.06
N PHE A 171 10.93 -18.72 -1.64
CA PHE A 171 9.64 -19.13 -1.07
C PHE A 171 9.49 -20.65 -1.02
N GLY A 172 9.84 -21.37 -2.10
CA GLY A 172 9.84 -22.83 -2.16
C GLY A 172 10.76 -23.46 -1.11
N ILE A 173 11.97 -22.93 -0.95
CA ILE A 173 12.93 -23.40 0.06
C ILE A 173 12.35 -23.17 1.47
N SER A 174 11.82 -21.98 1.75
CA SER A 174 11.22 -21.66 3.05
C SER A 174 10.08 -22.62 3.42
N PHE A 175 9.21 -22.91 2.46
CA PHE A 175 8.10 -23.85 2.66
C PHE A 175 8.57 -25.27 2.87
N THR A 176 9.60 -25.72 2.16
CA THR A 176 10.21 -27.04 2.32
C THR A 176 10.80 -27.20 3.72
N PHE A 177 11.56 -26.23 4.20
CA PHE A 177 12.10 -26.26 5.57
C PHE A 177 10.99 -26.32 6.63
N LEU A 178 9.93 -25.51 6.44
CA LEU A 178 8.79 -25.51 7.34
C LEU A 178 8.07 -26.86 7.36
N PHE A 179 7.87 -27.46 6.19
CA PHE A 179 7.26 -28.79 6.07
C PHE A 179 8.11 -29.87 6.75
N VAL A 180 9.41 -29.90 6.50
CA VAL A 180 10.35 -30.83 7.14
C VAL A 180 10.33 -30.67 8.66
N LEU A 181 10.35 -29.44 9.17
CA LEU A 181 10.28 -29.18 10.60
C LEU A 181 8.95 -29.68 11.19
N ALA A 182 7.83 -29.41 10.54
CA ALA A 182 6.52 -29.89 10.97
C ALA A 182 6.44 -31.43 10.96
N TRP A 183 7.05 -32.06 9.95
CA TRP A 183 7.15 -33.51 9.86
C TRP A 183 8.01 -34.13 10.97
N LEU A 184 9.11 -33.52 11.34
CA LEU A 184 9.96 -33.94 12.45
C LEU A 184 9.27 -33.77 13.81
N LEU A 185 8.44 -32.75 13.97
CA LEU A 185 7.70 -32.48 15.20
C LEU A 185 6.42 -33.31 15.35
N LYS A 186 6.03 -34.07 14.32
CA LYS A 186 4.79 -34.88 14.38
C LYS A 186 4.84 -35.93 15.49
N PRO A 187 3.72 -36.18 16.18
CA PRO A 187 3.65 -37.20 17.21
C PRO A 187 3.86 -38.60 16.60
N LYS A 188 4.63 -39.42 17.29
CA LYS A 188 4.94 -40.81 16.86
C LYS A 188 3.77 -41.79 17.06
N SER A 189 2.79 -41.40 17.88
CA SER A 189 1.65 -42.27 18.19
C SER A 189 0.57 -42.20 17.11
N PRO A 190 -0.06 -43.30 16.73
CA PRO A 190 -1.17 -43.29 15.78
C PRO A 190 -2.35 -42.49 16.34
N ILE A 191 -2.96 -41.70 15.48
CA ILE A 191 -4.09 -40.85 15.84
C ILE A 191 -5.33 -41.74 15.97
N HIS A 192 -5.83 -41.88 17.19
CA HIS A 192 -7.09 -42.58 17.44
C HIS A 192 -8.24 -41.62 17.09
N PHE A 193 -9.03 -41.94 16.07
CA PHE A 193 -10.29 -41.25 15.79
C PHE A 193 -11.35 -41.87 16.72
N PRO A 194 -11.95 -41.09 17.62
CA PRO A 194 -13.08 -41.59 18.38
C PRO A 194 -14.22 -41.86 17.38
N ASP A 195 -14.81 -43.07 17.47
CA ASP A 195 -16.01 -43.44 16.73
C ASP A 195 -17.13 -42.45 17.05
N GLN A 196 -17.37 -41.51 16.15
CA GLN A 196 -18.50 -40.61 16.29
C GLN A 196 -19.75 -41.29 15.78
N LYS A 197 -20.62 -41.71 16.70
CA LYS A 197 -21.98 -42.10 16.36
C LYS A 197 -22.66 -41.00 15.60
N ALA A 198 -23.15 -41.28 14.38
CA ALA A 198 -23.90 -40.32 13.56
C ALA A 198 -25.08 -39.79 14.39
N GLN A 199 -25.03 -38.52 14.78
CA GLN A 199 -26.17 -37.86 15.39
C GLN A 199 -27.12 -37.44 14.25
N HIS A 200 -28.39 -37.88 14.37
CA HIS A 200 -29.44 -37.47 13.46
C HIS A 200 -29.58 -35.93 13.48
N LEU A 201 -29.35 -35.32 12.33
CA LEU A 201 -29.47 -33.89 12.10
C LEU A 201 -30.95 -33.48 12.10
N SER A 202 -31.40 -32.84 13.17
CA SER A 202 -32.66 -32.10 13.16
C SER A 202 -32.34 -30.63 12.74
N ALA A 203 -32.17 -30.40 11.45
CA ALA A 203 -31.84 -29.10 10.96
C ALA A 203 -33.12 -28.27 10.72
N ARG A 204 -33.53 -27.47 11.70
CA ARG A 204 -34.31 -26.29 11.43
C ARG A 204 -33.34 -25.12 11.44
N PRO A 205 -33.01 -24.51 10.28
CA PRO A 205 -32.19 -23.31 10.29
C PRO A 205 -32.93 -22.24 11.10
N ALA A 206 -32.28 -21.73 12.11
CA ALA A 206 -32.86 -20.67 12.90
C ALA A 206 -33.07 -19.46 11.99
N ILE A 207 -34.31 -18.94 11.92
CA ILE A 207 -34.73 -17.89 10.98
C ILE A 207 -33.83 -16.64 11.06
N HIS A 208 -33.27 -16.36 12.23
CA HIS A 208 -32.31 -15.26 12.43
C HIS A 208 -31.01 -15.45 11.63
N LEU A 209 -30.58 -16.70 11.34
CA LEU A 209 -29.41 -16.95 10.48
C LEU A 209 -29.74 -16.61 9.02
N VAL A 210 -30.96 -16.86 8.58
CA VAL A 210 -31.42 -16.47 7.23
C VAL A 210 -31.43 -14.94 7.11
N TYR A 211 -31.96 -14.23 8.11
CA TYR A 211 -31.91 -12.76 8.10
C TYR A 211 -30.49 -12.20 8.13
N SER A 212 -29.59 -12.85 8.89
CA SER A 212 -28.19 -12.45 8.91
C SER A 212 -27.49 -12.67 7.58
N TRP A 213 -27.83 -13.75 6.86
CA TRP A 213 -27.35 -14.01 5.50
C TRP A 213 -27.89 -12.97 4.52
N LEU A 214 -29.17 -12.61 4.58
CA LEU A 214 -29.76 -11.56 3.77
C LEU A 214 -29.07 -10.20 4.02
N LEU A 215 -28.76 -9.87 5.27
CA LEU A 215 -28.02 -8.67 5.61
C LEU A 215 -26.59 -8.69 5.03
N LEU A 216 -25.90 -9.83 5.11
CA LEU A 216 -24.57 -10.00 4.51
C LEU A 216 -24.60 -9.78 2.99
N CYS A 217 -25.64 -10.30 2.30
CA CYS A 217 -25.82 -10.08 0.86
C CYS A 217 -26.17 -8.63 0.53
N ALA A 218 -26.87 -7.92 1.43
CA ALA A 218 -27.21 -6.50 1.23
C ALA A 218 -25.99 -5.57 1.27
N LEU A 219 -24.92 -5.93 1.99
CA LEU A 219 -23.72 -5.10 2.11
C LEU A 219 -23.01 -4.86 0.75
N PRO A 220 -22.73 -5.89 -0.10
CA PRO A 220 -22.15 -5.65 -1.42
C PRO A 220 -23.06 -4.83 -2.33
N LEU A 221 -24.37 -5.03 -2.24
CA LEU A 221 -25.35 -4.28 -3.04
C LEU A 221 -25.39 -2.80 -2.63
N SER A 222 -25.43 -2.52 -1.33
CA SER A 222 -25.37 -1.12 -0.83
C SER A 222 -24.06 -0.44 -1.22
N TYR A 223 -22.97 -1.21 -1.22
CA TYR A 223 -21.67 -0.72 -1.66
C TYR A 223 -21.65 -0.43 -3.17
N SER A 224 -22.16 -1.33 -4.01
CA SER A 224 -22.24 -1.11 -5.45
C SER A 224 -23.12 0.09 -5.81
N TRP A 225 -24.24 0.25 -5.11
CA TRP A 225 -25.09 1.44 -5.25
C TRP A 225 -24.36 2.72 -4.83
N TYR A 226 -23.63 2.68 -3.74
CA TYR A 226 -22.82 3.80 -3.26
C TYR A 226 -21.70 4.18 -4.25
N ALA A 227 -20.98 3.18 -4.80
CA ALA A 227 -19.95 3.40 -5.80
C ALA A 227 -20.53 4.01 -7.09
N TYR A 228 -21.67 3.49 -7.55
CA TYR A 228 -22.37 4.05 -8.71
C TYR A 228 -22.80 5.51 -8.48
N ARG A 229 -23.33 5.84 -7.30
CA ARG A 229 -23.70 7.21 -6.94
C ARG A 229 -22.49 8.14 -6.97
N ALA A 230 -21.35 7.70 -6.47
CA ALA A 230 -20.12 8.50 -6.46
C ALA A 230 -19.56 8.76 -7.86
N GLU A 231 -19.73 7.79 -8.80
CA GLU A 231 -19.33 7.97 -10.20
C GLU A 231 -20.24 8.94 -10.96
N SER A 232 -21.49 9.08 -10.54
CA SER A 232 -22.50 9.94 -11.16
C SER A 232 -22.50 11.39 -10.66
N MET A 233 -21.60 11.77 -9.74
CA MET A 233 -21.51 13.15 -9.29
C MET A 233 -21.08 14.12 -10.39
N PRO A 234 -21.65 15.36 -10.42
CA PRO A 234 -21.29 16.35 -11.41
C PRO A 234 -19.80 16.68 -11.29
N LYS A 235 -19.10 16.57 -12.41
CA LYS A 235 -17.68 16.95 -12.51
C LYS A 235 -17.60 18.46 -12.63
N GLN A 236 -16.83 19.10 -11.76
CA GLN A 236 -16.51 20.53 -11.89
C GLN A 236 -15.56 20.80 -13.06
N PRO A 237 -15.46 22.04 -13.54
CA PRO A 237 -14.57 22.39 -14.65
C PRO A 237 -13.15 21.91 -14.32
N ALA A 238 -12.63 21.06 -15.19
CA ALA A 238 -11.28 20.57 -15.07
C ALA A 238 -10.31 21.70 -15.43
N TRP A 239 -9.28 21.92 -14.65
CA TRP A 239 -8.16 22.73 -15.03
C TRP A 239 -6.97 21.83 -15.40
N HIS A 240 -6.08 22.36 -16.20
CA HIS A 240 -4.87 21.67 -16.64
C HIS A 240 -3.69 22.64 -16.63
N LEU A 241 -2.49 22.09 -16.69
CA LEU A 241 -1.28 22.88 -16.81
C LEU A 241 -0.91 23.07 -18.28
N ASN A 242 -0.66 24.32 -18.66
CA ASN A 242 -0.06 24.65 -19.93
C ASN A 242 1.46 24.76 -19.77
N TRP A 243 2.15 23.66 -20.02
CA TRP A 243 3.60 23.61 -19.92
C TRP A 243 4.32 24.47 -20.95
N SER A 244 3.68 24.82 -22.09
CA SER A 244 4.30 25.56 -23.18
C SER A 244 4.66 27.03 -22.84
N VAL A 245 4.17 27.51 -21.72
CA VAL A 245 4.52 28.86 -21.22
C VAL A 245 5.88 28.91 -20.54
N LEU A 246 6.42 27.76 -20.15
CA LEU A 246 7.69 27.64 -19.46
C LEU A 246 8.86 27.60 -20.47
N PRO A 247 9.97 28.29 -20.18
CA PRO A 247 11.14 28.23 -21.04
C PRO A 247 11.81 26.86 -20.97
N SER A 248 12.11 26.28 -22.15
CA SER A 248 12.90 25.05 -22.26
C SER A 248 12.42 23.87 -21.41
N VAL A 249 11.10 23.73 -21.25
CA VAL A 249 10.51 22.63 -20.49
C VAL A 249 10.62 21.32 -21.26
N ASP A 250 11.11 20.27 -20.57
CA ASP A 250 11.08 18.89 -21.04
C ASP A 250 9.93 18.17 -20.34
N VAL A 251 8.90 17.78 -21.12
CA VAL A 251 7.72 17.08 -20.61
C VAL A 251 7.70 15.66 -21.14
N GLN A 252 7.72 14.69 -20.26
CA GLN A 252 7.72 13.26 -20.59
C GLN A 252 6.64 12.54 -19.79
N PRO A 253 6.09 11.43 -20.31
CA PRO A 253 5.27 10.53 -19.49
C PRO A 253 6.14 9.91 -18.39
N LEU A 254 5.54 9.59 -17.26
CA LEU A 254 6.19 8.82 -16.21
C LEU A 254 6.62 7.46 -16.75
N ASP A 255 7.74 6.94 -16.27
CA ASP A 255 8.19 5.58 -16.60
C ASP A 255 7.08 4.56 -16.37
N LYS A 256 6.93 3.61 -17.30
CA LYS A 256 5.83 2.63 -17.27
C LYS A 256 5.81 1.78 -15.99
N ALA A 257 6.98 1.41 -15.50
CA ALA A 257 7.09 0.63 -14.26
C ALA A 257 6.58 1.44 -13.05
N LEU A 258 6.86 2.75 -13.02
CA LEU A 258 6.34 3.66 -11.99
C LEU A 258 4.83 3.91 -12.18
N GLN A 259 4.33 4.04 -13.42
CA GLN A 259 2.89 4.16 -13.67
C GLN A 259 2.13 2.93 -13.15
N ASP A 260 2.66 1.73 -13.38
CA ASP A 260 2.06 0.47 -12.92
C ASP A 260 2.07 0.36 -11.39
N ILE A 261 3.14 0.82 -10.72
CA ILE A 261 3.23 0.86 -9.25
C ILE A 261 2.25 1.89 -8.66
N LEU A 262 2.17 3.07 -9.26
CA LEU A 262 1.32 4.17 -8.80
C LEU A 262 -0.14 3.99 -9.23
N PHE A 263 -0.43 3.08 -10.17
CA PHE A 263 -1.76 2.88 -10.78
C PHE A 263 -2.35 4.17 -11.36
N THR A 264 -1.49 5.06 -11.91
CA THR A 264 -1.94 6.31 -12.51
C THR A 264 -2.65 6.04 -13.85
N THR A 265 -3.70 6.82 -14.12
CA THR A 265 -4.40 6.75 -15.41
C THR A 265 -3.71 7.61 -16.46
N HIS A 266 -3.16 8.73 -16.04
CA HIS A 266 -2.38 9.66 -16.86
C HIS A 266 -1.32 10.30 -15.97
N SER A 267 -0.15 10.54 -16.54
CA SER A 267 0.98 11.13 -15.82
C SER A 267 1.88 11.92 -16.74
N GLU A 268 2.34 13.06 -16.28
CA GLU A 268 3.32 13.91 -16.93
C GLU A 268 4.40 14.26 -15.92
N VAL A 269 5.63 14.25 -16.38
CA VAL A 269 6.81 14.71 -15.62
C VAL A 269 7.43 15.85 -16.41
N ALA A 270 7.42 17.05 -15.83
CA ALA A 270 8.01 18.24 -16.44
C ALA A 270 9.30 18.62 -15.71
N ARG A 271 10.34 18.93 -16.48
CA ARG A 271 11.63 19.42 -15.97
C ARG A 271 12.00 20.71 -16.69
N TRP A 272 12.42 21.71 -15.92
CA TRP A 272 12.93 22.94 -16.47
C TRP A 272 13.95 23.60 -15.54
N GLU A 273 14.74 24.46 -16.09
CA GLU A 273 15.69 25.30 -15.35
C GLU A 273 15.40 26.80 -15.63
N GLU A 274 15.44 27.59 -14.58
CA GLU A 274 15.27 29.05 -14.64
C GLU A 274 16.30 29.70 -13.70
N GLU A 275 17.15 30.59 -14.21
CA GLU A 275 18.17 31.28 -13.43
C GLU A 275 19.01 30.37 -12.51
N SER A 276 19.44 29.21 -12.99
CA SER A 276 20.18 28.20 -12.22
C SER A 276 19.37 27.49 -11.12
N ARG A 277 18.07 27.66 -11.13
CA ARG A 277 17.13 26.93 -10.25
C ARG A 277 16.53 25.78 -11.03
N ARG A 278 16.50 24.62 -10.44
CA ARG A 278 15.98 23.40 -11.06
C ARG A 278 14.59 23.08 -10.53
N TRP A 279 13.70 22.76 -11.45
CA TRP A 279 12.32 22.43 -11.17
C TRP A 279 11.98 21.06 -11.73
N LEU A 280 11.21 20.31 -10.95
CA LEU A 280 10.69 19.00 -11.31
C LEU A 280 9.23 18.92 -10.87
N ALA A 281 8.32 18.72 -11.81
CA ALA A 281 6.90 18.61 -11.54
C ALA A 281 6.35 17.25 -11.95
N TYR A 282 5.49 16.69 -11.12
CA TYR A 282 4.70 15.51 -11.40
C TYR A 282 3.22 15.88 -11.45
N TRP A 283 2.59 15.64 -12.59
CA TRP A 283 1.16 15.74 -12.77
C TRP A 283 0.58 14.34 -12.87
N LEU A 284 -0.16 13.89 -11.86
CA LEU A 284 -0.65 12.53 -11.76
C LEU A 284 -2.17 12.51 -11.64
N THR A 285 -2.83 11.66 -12.44
CA THR A 285 -4.29 11.55 -12.46
C THR A 285 -4.74 10.12 -12.22
N TRP A 286 -5.74 9.96 -11.39
CA TRP A 286 -6.42 8.70 -11.10
C TRP A 286 -7.91 8.84 -11.40
N LYS A 287 -8.42 8.08 -12.38
CA LYS A 287 -9.84 8.14 -12.78
C LYS A 287 -10.72 7.20 -11.97
N SER A 288 -10.17 6.15 -11.37
CA SER A 288 -10.95 5.16 -10.63
C SER A 288 -10.83 5.37 -9.12
N ALA A 289 -11.91 5.05 -8.42
CA ALA A 289 -11.98 5.08 -6.96
C ALA A 289 -10.91 4.23 -6.26
N ALA A 290 -10.63 3.05 -6.78
CA ALA A 290 -9.63 2.15 -6.21
C ALA A 290 -8.21 2.73 -6.39
N ALA A 291 -7.91 3.26 -7.56
CA ALA A 291 -6.61 3.87 -7.86
C ALA A 291 -6.41 5.19 -7.10
N SER A 292 -7.45 6.02 -6.96
CA SER A 292 -7.35 7.29 -6.22
C SER A 292 -7.02 7.13 -4.73
N GLN A 293 -7.32 5.96 -4.15
CA GLN A 293 -6.90 5.64 -2.79
C GLN A 293 -5.38 5.46 -2.67
N ILE A 294 -4.74 4.93 -3.72
CA ILE A 294 -3.29 4.73 -3.78
C ILE A 294 -2.59 6.09 -3.81
N ALA A 295 -3.15 7.06 -4.54
CA ALA A 295 -2.67 8.44 -4.55
C ALA A 295 -2.50 9.07 -3.16
N GLY A 296 -3.34 8.69 -2.20
CA GLY A 296 -3.25 9.17 -0.82
C GLY A 296 -2.04 8.65 -0.03
N PHE A 297 -1.34 7.62 -0.55
CA PHE A 297 -0.11 7.09 0.04
C PHE A 297 1.15 7.70 -0.56
N HIS A 298 1.04 8.27 -1.76
CA HIS A 298 2.13 8.98 -2.44
C HIS A 298 2.04 10.47 -2.08
N HIS A 299 2.65 10.81 -0.96
CA HIS A 299 2.71 12.17 -0.44
C HIS A 299 4.18 12.48 -0.13
N PRO A 300 4.70 13.68 -0.46
CA PRO A 300 6.10 14.03 -0.23
C PRO A 300 6.59 13.70 1.18
N GLY A 301 5.76 13.98 2.19
CA GLY A 301 6.05 13.68 3.60
C GLY A 301 6.18 12.20 3.96
N GLN A 302 5.87 11.28 3.03
CA GLN A 302 6.05 9.83 3.22
C GLN A 302 7.10 9.28 2.24
N CYS A 303 7.06 9.68 0.98
CA CYS A 303 7.93 9.15 -0.06
C CYS A 303 9.38 9.63 0.09
N LEU A 304 9.59 10.91 0.35
CA LEU A 304 10.92 11.47 0.47
C LEU A 304 11.69 10.98 1.72
N PRO A 305 11.08 10.89 2.92
CA PRO A 305 11.75 10.25 4.05
C PRO A 305 12.10 8.77 3.79
N ALA A 306 11.23 8.03 3.11
CA ALA A 306 11.52 6.65 2.72
C ALA A 306 12.70 6.55 1.72
N ALA A 307 12.91 7.60 0.91
CA ALA A 307 14.06 7.74 0.00
C ALA A 307 15.29 8.38 0.67
N GLY A 308 15.30 8.55 2.00
CA GLY A 308 16.44 9.03 2.77
C GLY A 308 16.56 10.56 2.89
N TRP A 309 15.51 11.28 2.53
CA TRP A 309 15.43 12.72 2.77
C TRP A 309 14.94 13.03 4.18
N GLN A 310 15.53 13.98 4.85
CA GLN A 310 15.09 14.45 6.16
C GLN A 310 14.10 15.60 5.99
N LEU A 311 12.94 15.52 6.60
CA LEU A 311 11.99 16.65 6.65
C LEU A 311 12.53 17.69 7.64
N ILE A 312 12.81 18.89 7.14
CA ILE A 312 13.34 20.02 7.92
C ILE A 312 12.21 20.96 8.35
N GLU A 313 11.30 21.26 7.42
CA GLU A 313 10.23 22.22 7.65
C GLU A 313 8.96 21.79 6.93
N ARG A 314 7.82 22.08 7.56
CA ARG A 314 6.49 21.96 6.95
C ARG A 314 5.78 23.31 7.14
N ALA A 315 5.43 23.97 6.04
CA ALA A 315 4.65 25.19 6.11
C ALA A 315 3.20 24.94 6.51
N SER A 316 2.56 25.96 7.06
CA SER A 316 1.11 25.97 7.19
C SER A 316 0.45 25.95 5.81
N PRO A 317 -0.65 25.22 5.60
CA PRO A 317 -1.35 25.20 4.33
C PRO A 317 -1.69 26.62 3.86
N ARG A 318 -1.42 26.94 2.60
CA ARG A 318 -1.72 28.23 1.98
C ARG A 318 -2.72 28.04 0.85
N LEU A 319 -3.59 29.02 0.70
CA LEU A 319 -4.61 29.01 -0.35
C LEU A 319 -4.10 29.83 -1.55
N TRP A 320 -4.16 29.23 -2.75
CA TRP A 320 -3.97 29.91 -4.03
C TRP A 320 -5.32 30.00 -4.74
N GLU A 321 -5.63 31.17 -5.29
CA GLU A 321 -6.90 31.44 -5.93
C GLU A 321 -6.69 32.16 -7.27
N LYS A 322 -7.35 31.65 -8.33
CA LYS A 322 -7.38 32.26 -9.65
C LYS A 322 -8.65 31.87 -10.40
N ASP A 323 -9.34 32.85 -10.99
CA ASP A 323 -10.50 32.62 -11.86
C ASP A 323 -11.59 31.68 -11.27
N GLY A 324 -11.82 31.76 -9.96
CA GLY A 324 -12.79 30.93 -9.27
C GLY A 324 -12.30 29.53 -8.88
N VAL A 325 -11.04 29.21 -9.17
CA VAL A 325 -10.36 28.02 -8.65
C VAL A 325 -9.63 28.37 -7.37
N SER A 326 -9.83 27.57 -6.33
CA SER A 326 -9.17 27.71 -5.04
C SER A 326 -8.48 26.38 -4.71
N LEU A 327 -7.18 26.41 -4.49
CA LEU A 327 -6.35 25.24 -4.25
C LEU A 327 -5.51 25.42 -3.00
N THR A 328 -5.54 24.44 -2.11
CA THR A 328 -4.67 24.43 -0.93
C THR A 328 -3.32 23.85 -1.30
N VAL A 329 -2.28 24.64 -1.07
CA VAL A 329 -0.88 24.28 -1.29
C VAL A 329 -0.26 23.85 0.03
N LEU A 330 0.37 22.69 0.04
CA LEU A 330 1.19 22.17 1.15
C LEU A 330 2.66 22.32 0.78
N GLY A 331 3.42 23.08 1.58
CA GLY A 331 4.84 23.33 1.37
C GLY A 331 5.71 22.53 2.36
N PHE A 332 6.81 21.97 1.86
CA PHE A 332 7.78 21.20 2.64
C PHE A 332 9.20 21.57 2.25
N THR A 333 10.12 21.51 3.20
CA THR A 333 11.55 21.54 2.95
C THR A 333 12.16 20.21 3.37
N PHE A 334 12.86 19.57 2.45
CA PHE A 334 13.63 18.36 2.73
C PHE A 334 15.11 18.61 2.48
N GLN A 335 15.93 17.88 3.21
CA GLN A 335 17.39 17.94 3.08
C GLN A 335 17.97 16.53 3.10
N ASN A 336 19.00 16.32 2.29
CA ASN A 336 19.89 15.17 2.40
C ASN A 336 21.35 15.67 2.60
N ALA A 337 22.33 14.75 2.54
CA ALA A 337 23.74 15.11 2.76
C ALA A 337 24.30 16.12 1.74
N TYR A 338 23.65 16.33 0.60
CA TYR A 338 24.19 17.05 -0.54
C TYR A 338 23.38 18.29 -0.93
N GLN A 339 22.09 18.30 -0.67
CA GLN A 339 21.20 19.33 -1.19
C GLN A 339 19.94 19.52 -0.34
N THR A 340 19.32 20.69 -0.52
CA THR A 340 18.01 21.05 0.05
C THR A 340 17.03 21.22 -1.09
N VAL A 341 15.82 20.67 -0.94
CA VAL A 341 14.73 20.77 -1.91
C VAL A 341 13.48 21.28 -1.21
N HIS A 342 12.77 22.21 -1.85
CA HIS A 342 11.45 22.62 -1.44
C HIS A 342 10.42 21.91 -2.31
N VAL A 343 9.37 21.36 -1.69
CA VAL A 343 8.36 20.57 -2.38
C VAL A 343 6.97 21.10 -2.06
N PHE A 344 6.19 21.33 -3.10
CA PHE A 344 4.81 21.78 -3.02
C PHE A 344 3.88 20.69 -3.52
N ASP A 345 2.83 20.40 -2.77
CA ASP A 345 1.85 19.37 -3.07
C ASP A 345 0.43 19.96 -3.09
N ILE A 346 -0.27 19.72 -4.19
CA ILE A 346 -1.67 20.09 -4.38
C ILE A 346 -2.44 18.84 -4.76
N GLN A 347 -3.57 18.60 -4.10
CA GLN A 347 -4.40 17.41 -4.34
C GLN A 347 -5.86 17.81 -4.41
N TRP A 348 -6.52 17.51 -5.54
CA TRP A 348 -7.93 17.80 -5.71
C TRP A 348 -8.66 16.68 -6.44
N GLY A 349 -10.00 16.69 -6.34
CA GLY A 349 -10.89 15.80 -7.09
C GLY A 349 -11.47 16.46 -8.33
N PRO A 350 -11.98 15.67 -9.27
CA PRO A 350 -12.69 16.18 -10.47
C PRO A 350 -14.00 16.92 -10.15
N ASP A 351 -14.47 16.81 -8.93
CA ASP A 351 -15.61 17.52 -8.34
C ASP A 351 -15.22 18.86 -7.68
N GLY A 352 -13.96 19.28 -7.81
CA GLY A 352 -13.42 20.48 -7.14
C GLY A 352 -13.12 20.27 -5.65
N TYR A 353 -13.21 19.02 -5.16
CA TYR A 353 -12.91 18.73 -3.77
C TYR A 353 -11.40 18.84 -3.51
N ASP A 354 -11.04 19.74 -2.61
CA ASP A 354 -9.66 19.96 -2.18
C ASP A 354 -9.25 18.93 -1.12
N TYR A 355 -8.50 17.91 -1.53
CA TYR A 355 -8.00 16.88 -0.62
C TYR A 355 -6.86 17.38 0.29
N ALA A 356 -6.14 18.42 -0.12
CA ALA A 356 -4.99 18.95 0.63
C ALA A 356 -5.44 19.70 1.89
N GLN A 357 -6.55 20.43 1.82
CA GLN A 357 -7.08 21.21 2.94
C GLN A 357 -7.31 20.36 4.21
N LYS A 358 -7.63 19.08 4.04
CA LYS A 358 -7.95 18.16 5.14
C LYS A 358 -6.83 17.17 5.48
N GLN A 359 -5.68 17.21 4.78
CA GLN A 359 -4.57 16.30 5.08
C GLN A 359 -3.90 16.69 6.42
N GLY A 360 -3.91 15.74 7.35
CA GLY A 360 -3.27 15.85 8.66
C GLY A 360 -4.19 16.21 9.83
N LEU A 361 -5.40 16.71 9.58
CA LEU A 361 -6.41 17.06 10.60
C LEU A 361 -7.67 16.18 10.51
N ARG A 362 -7.73 15.23 9.58
CA ARG A 362 -8.93 14.40 9.37
C ARG A 362 -9.21 13.49 10.54
N THR A 363 -10.31 13.77 11.21
CA THR A 363 -10.90 12.86 12.19
C THR A 363 -11.58 11.68 11.48
N TYR A 364 -11.92 10.64 12.24
CA TYR A 364 -12.74 9.54 11.69
C TYR A 364 -14.12 10.03 11.22
N ALA A 365 -14.68 11.06 11.87
CA ALA A 365 -15.95 11.66 11.50
C ALA A 365 -15.87 12.34 10.12
N ASP A 366 -14.82 13.10 9.83
CA ASP A 366 -14.61 13.75 8.53
C ASP A 366 -14.50 12.71 7.40
N ARG A 367 -13.77 11.62 7.64
CA ARG A 367 -13.63 10.53 6.67
C ARG A 367 -14.95 9.80 6.41
N LEU A 368 -15.79 9.69 7.43
CA LEU A 368 -17.11 9.09 7.31
C LEU A 368 -18.05 10.02 6.55
N ALA A 369 -18.03 11.32 6.82
CA ALA A 369 -18.79 12.32 6.09
C ALA A 369 -18.44 12.32 4.60
N ASP A 370 -17.16 12.41 4.25
CA ASP A 370 -16.70 12.33 2.86
C ASP A 370 -17.15 11.01 2.18
N ALA A 371 -17.14 9.91 2.93
CA ALA A 371 -17.62 8.63 2.42
C ALA A 371 -19.12 8.65 2.16
N ILE A 372 -19.93 9.25 3.03
CA ILE A 372 -21.38 9.38 2.87
C ILE A 372 -21.71 10.31 1.69
N ASP A 373 -20.96 11.39 1.55
CA ASP A 373 -21.13 12.38 0.47
C ASP A 373 -20.61 11.91 -0.88
N GLY A 374 -19.95 10.74 -0.97
CA GLY A 374 -19.46 10.13 -2.21
C GLY A 374 -18.10 10.62 -2.69
N TYR A 375 -17.49 11.62 -2.06
CA TYR A 375 -16.19 12.17 -2.45
C TYR A 375 -15.03 11.16 -2.43
N ARG A 376 -15.19 10.10 -1.68
CA ARG A 376 -14.17 9.06 -1.55
C ARG A 376 -13.90 8.28 -2.84
N HIS A 377 -14.87 8.24 -3.75
CA HIS A 377 -14.81 7.50 -5.01
C HIS A 377 -14.58 8.37 -6.23
N ALA A 378 -14.56 9.69 -6.05
CA ALA A 378 -14.15 10.60 -7.11
C ALA A 378 -12.69 10.32 -7.52
N GLY A 379 -12.37 10.52 -8.78
CA GLY A 379 -11.00 10.52 -9.24
C GLY A 379 -10.16 11.53 -8.47
N LYS A 380 -8.86 11.46 -8.59
CA LYS A 380 -7.93 12.37 -7.92
C LYS A 380 -6.89 12.87 -8.91
N VAL A 381 -6.50 14.10 -8.76
CA VAL A 381 -5.35 14.71 -9.43
C VAL A 381 -4.39 15.19 -8.37
N THR A 382 -3.10 14.98 -8.61
CA THR A 382 -2.03 15.51 -7.77
C THR A 382 -1.05 16.28 -8.65
N LEU A 383 -0.70 17.46 -8.20
CA LEU A 383 0.45 18.21 -8.70
C LEU A 383 1.47 18.28 -7.57
N GLU A 384 2.61 17.64 -7.77
CA GLU A 384 3.75 17.70 -6.87
C GLU A 384 4.90 18.41 -7.59
N VAL A 385 5.42 19.49 -7.02
CA VAL A 385 6.49 20.28 -7.63
C VAL A 385 7.64 20.40 -6.65
N ALA A 386 8.80 19.93 -7.05
CA ALA A 386 10.06 20.08 -6.33
C ALA A 386 10.90 21.19 -6.99
N CYS A 387 11.51 22.05 -6.19
CA CYS A 387 12.42 23.07 -6.67
C CYS A 387 13.68 23.20 -5.80
N GLU A 388 14.79 23.45 -6.44
CA GLU A 388 16.11 23.62 -5.85
C GLU A 388 16.69 25.01 -6.15
N GLY A 389 17.64 25.45 -5.34
CA GLY A 389 18.33 26.75 -5.54
C GLY A 389 17.66 27.94 -4.84
N TYR A 390 16.63 27.71 -4.04
CA TYR A 390 16.00 28.73 -3.21
C TYR A 390 16.57 28.74 -1.79
N ALA A 391 16.76 29.94 -1.24
CA ALA A 391 17.35 30.09 0.08
C ALA A 391 16.41 29.74 1.23
N SER A 392 15.09 29.79 1.02
CA SER A 392 14.09 29.46 2.04
C SER A 392 12.75 29.07 1.42
N LEU A 393 11.94 28.33 2.19
CA LEU A 393 10.62 27.88 1.76
C LEU A 393 9.67 29.03 1.37
N PRO A 394 9.59 30.19 2.09
CA PRO A 394 8.74 31.30 1.66
C PRO A 394 9.10 31.90 0.31
N ILE A 395 10.40 31.98 -0.02
CA ILE A 395 10.87 32.47 -1.31
C ILE A 395 10.50 31.48 -2.43
N ALA A 396 10.71 30.21 -2.19
CA ALA A 396 10.32 29.14 -3.11
C ALA A 396 8.79 29.10 -3.33
N GLU A 397 8.00 29.33 -2.27
CA GLU A 397 6.54 29.38 -2.32
C GLU A 397 6.04 30.54 -3.20
N THR A 398 6.66 31.71 -3.10
CA THR A 398 6.31 32.85 -3.97
C THR A 398 6.53 32.48 -5.43
N ALA A 399 7.68 31.91 -5.77
CA ALA A 399 7.99 31.49 -7.13
C ALA A 399 7.03 30.35 -7.60
N PHE A 400 6.64 29.47 -6.71
CA PHE A 400 5.66 28.42 -7.03
C PHE A 400 4.27 29.01 -7.31
N PHE A 401 3.85 30.05 -6.62
CA PHE A 401 2.57 30.73 -6.91
C PHE A 401 2.62 31.47 -8.26
N GLU A 402 3.73 32.09 -8.59
CA GLU A 402 3.95 32.70 -9.93
C GLU A 402 3.88 31.61 -11.02
N PHE A 403 4.46 30.45 -10.79
CA PHE A 403 4.32 29.29 -11.68
C PHE A 403 2.85 28.88 -11.87
N LEU A 404 2.08 28.77 -10.79
CA LEU A 404 0.64 28.44 -10.87
C LEU A 404 -0.13 29.50 -11.66
N ASP A 405 0.16 30.80 -11.43
CA ASP A 405 -0.50 31.89 -12.12
C ASP A 405 -0.25 31.88 -13.64
N GLN A 406 0.92 31.43 -14.06
CA GLN A 406 1.29 31.33 -15.47
C GLN A 406 0.74 30.04 -16.12
N CYS A 407 0.84 28.91 -15.45
CA CYS A 407 0.64 27.63 -16.06
C CYS A 407 -0.78 27.07 -15.90
N VAL A 408 -1.53 27.46 -14.87
CA VAL A 408 -2.88 26.94 -14.63
C VAL A 408 -3.86 27.57 -15.63
N VAL A 409 -4.53 26.71 -16.41
CA VAL A 409 -5.55 27.10 -17.39
C VAL A 409 -6.84 26.33 -17.07
N LEU A 410 -7.95 27.05 -16.98
CA LEU A 410 -9.26 26.44 -16.86
C LEU A 410 -9.67 25.80 -18.20
N SER A 411 -10.04 24.55 -18.17
CA SER A 411 -10.68 23.92 -19.32
C SER A 411 -12.07 24.54 -19.47
N ALA A 412 -12.33 25.19 -20.59
CA ALA A 412 -13.69 25.63 -20.93
C ALA A 412 -14.63 24.42 -20.78
N SER A 413 -15.68 24.56 -19.99
CA SER A 413 -16.71 23.52 -19.85
C SER A 413 -17.22 23.16 -21.23
N HIS A 414 -16.83 21.99 -21.74
CA HIS A 414 -17.50 21.44 -22.92
C HIS A 414 -18.96 21.21 -22.51
N PRO A 415 -19.93 21.80 -23.24
CA PRO A 415 -21.32 21.47 -23.02
C PRO A 415 -21.47 19.96 -23.26
N THR A 416 -21.98 19.29 -22.27
CA THR A 416 -22.36 17.88 -22.34
C THR A 416 -23.16 17.64 -23.61
N HIS A 417 -22.54 17.05 -24.62
CA HIS A 417 -23.31 16.41 -25.67
C HIS A 417 -24.06 15.22 -25.02
N GLN A 418 -25.37 15.45 -24.89
CA GLN A 418 -26.36 14.40 -24.75
C GLN A 418 -26.15 13.40 -25.89
N LEU A 419 -25.90 12.15 -25.57
CA LEU A 419 -26.39 10.97 -26.27
C LEU A 419 -26.46 9.82 -25.25
#